data_f3a24fcb6102a10fce2d4fce7916d523
#
_entry.id   f3a24fcb6102a10fce2d4fce7916d523
#
_cell.length_a   1.000
_cell.length_b   1.000
_cell.length_c   1.000
_cell.angle_alpha   90.00
_cell.angle_beta   90.00
_cell.angle_gamma   90.00
#
_symmetry.space_group_name_H-M   'P 1'
#
loop_
_entity.id
_entity.type
_entity.pdbx_description
1 polymer ?
#
loop_
_entity_poly.entity_id
_entity_poly.type
_entity_poly.pdbx_seq_one_letter_code
_entity_poly.pdbx_strand_id
1 'polypeptide(L)'
;MYRECIETNKKNGGSICIFESFVLSLQKITVVFAQKMDWQTAIYRVGSYLRHCLTARHTGGHGIHSPYLFEWVRLVMRDEHSYYAWEKIEKVRERMLGDTREVEFVDYGAGIGNRESENGNREARDRRKVSDIAKRSLAKKKYAQMLARLVNWLGDGRLAMGDGRLMVVELGTSLGVTTAYMAAMDKRNKVITYEGCPAVAEIAKENWKALGIKNIDCRVGEITADMLDRDLERVDVAFIDANHTYTGTRAYFNVLAEKVHPKSVIVVDDIHYNKEMEKAWHEICEDERVTSTMDLYQMGLVFFDKDYWKRDYRIRV
;
A
#
# COMPACT_ATOMS: atom_id res chain seq x y z
N MET A 1 -33.95 -23.69 12.35
CA MET A 1 -32.79 -24.47 11.85
C MET A 1 -31.45 -23.67 11.81
N TYR A 2 -31.45 -22.33 11.85
CA TYR A 2 -30.19 -21.52 11.81
C TYR A 2 -29.70 -21.05 13.20
N ARG A 3 -30.57 -21.12 14.24
CA ARG A 3 -30.21 -20.75 15.63
C ARG A 3 -29.72 -21.91 16.49
N GLU A 4 -30.03 -23.14 16.19
CA GLU A 4 -29.60 -24.32 16.94
C GLU A 4 -28.17 -24.78 16.64
N CYS A 5 -27.58 -24.38 15.50
CA CYS A 5 -26.17 -24.66 15.19
C CYS A 5 -25.16 -23.79 15.96
N ILE A 6 -25.57 -22.69 16.60
CA ILE A 6 -24.67 -21.77 17.29
C ILE A 6 -24.33 -22.22 18.72
N GLU A 7 -25.18 -22.99 19.37
CA GLU A 7 -24.95 -23.37 20.77
C GLU A 7 -24.12 -24.64 20.98
N THR A 8 -24.00 -25.50 19.97
CA THR A 8 -23.23 -26.77 20.09
C THR A 8 -21.73 -26.61 19.84
N ASN A 9 -21.22 -25.44 19.48
CA ASN A 9 -19.87 -25.28 18.94
C ASN A 9 -18.86 -24.50 19.81
N LYS A 10 -19.14 -24.30 21.09
CA LYS A 10 -18.18 -23.70 22.03
C LYS A 10 -17.02 -24.61 22.47
N LYS A 11 -16.94 -25.84 21.98
CA LYS A 11 -15.89 -26.81 22.37
C LYS A 11 -14.82 -27.11 21.33
N ASN A 12 -14.96 -26.63 20.05
CA ASN A 12 -13.98 -26.90 18.99
C ASN A 12 -13.56 -25.60 18.26
N GLY A 13 -13.00 -24.66 19.01
CA GLY A 13 -12.73 -23.27 18.56
C GLY A 13 -11.64 -23.04 17.49
N GLY A 14 -11.15 -24.10 16.81
CA GLY A 14 -10.08 -23.93 15.81
C GLY A 14 -10.53 -24.11 14.34
N SER A 15 -11.44 -25.04 14.09
CA SER A 15 -11.76 -25.44 12.70
C SER A 15 -12.83 -24.61 12.02
N ILE A 16 -13.72 -23.94 12.76
CA ILE A 16 -14.84 -23.17 12.20
C ILE A 16 -14.36 -21.82 11.69
N CYS A 17 -13.44 -21.18 12.38
CA CYS A 17 -12.87 -19.90 11.95
C CYS A 17 -12.10 -20.02 10.62
N ILE A 18 -11.50 -21.18 10.37
CA ILE A 18 -10.81 -21.48 9.09
C ILE A 18 -11.85 -21.67 7.97
N PHE A 19 -12.96 -22.36 8.24
CA PHE A 19 -13.99 -22.64 7.25
C PHE A 19 -14.80 -21.39 6.88
N GLU A 20 -15.17 -20.56 7.83
CA GLU A 20 -15.84 -19.27 7.56
C GLU A 20 -14.93 -18.30 6.79
N SER A 21 -13.65 -18.23 7.15
CA SER A 21 -12.65 -17.47 6.41
C SER A 21 -12.48 -18.00 4.98
N PHE A 22 -12.57 -19.31 4.80
CA PHE A 22 -12.50 -19.98 3.50
C PHE A 22 -13.74 -19.69 2.64
N VAL A 23 -14.94 -19.74 3.21
CA VAL A 23 -16.20 -19.42 2.50
C VAL A 23 -16.26 -17.94 2.13
N LEU A 24 -15.86 -17.02 3.01
CA LEU A 24 -15.76 -15.60 2.73
C LEU A 24 -14.69 -15.31 1.64
N SER A 25 -13.61 -16.09 1.63
CA SER A 25 -12.59 -16.00 0.58
C SER A 25 -13.14 -16.49 -0.76
N LEU A 26 -13.90 -17.57 -0.80
CA LEU A 26 -14.56 -18.08 -2.00
C LEU A 26 -15.60 -17.09 -2.55
N GLN A 27 -16.39 -16.41 -1.70
CA GLN A 27 -17.32 -15.36 -2.15
C GLN A 27 -16.58 -14.15 -2.74
N LYS A 28 -15.44 -13.74 -2.15
CA LYS A 28 -14.58 -12.69 -2.74
C LYS A 28 -13.97 -13.12 -4.08
N ILE A 29 -13.63 -14.39 -4.23
CA ILE A 29 -13.13 -14.98 -5.47
C ILE A 29 -14.19 -14.91 -6.57
N THR A 30 -15.45 -15.21 -6.26
CA THR A 30 -16.56 -15.18 -7.25
C THR A 30 -16.80 -13.75 -7.78
N VAL A 31 -16.64 -12.72 -6.94
CA VAL A 31 -16.76 -11.32 -7.37
C VAL A 31 -15.57 -10.89 -8.25
N VAL A 32 -14.38 -11.44 -8.01
CA VAL A 32 -13.17 -11.18 -8.80
C VAL A 32 -13.24 -11.85 -10.18
N PHE A 33 -13.95 -12.99 -10.33
CA PHE A 33 -14.16 -13.68 -11.61
C PHE A 33 -15.04 -12.90 -12.59
N ALA A 34 -15.82 -11.93 -12.15
CA ALA A 34 -16.70 -11.13 -13.00
C ALA A 34 -15.99 -10.01 -13.75
N GLN A 35 -14.75 -9.70 -13.45
CA GLN A 35 -13.93 -8.74 -14.20
C GLN A 35 -12.92 -9.53 -15.05
N LYS A 36 -12.70 -9.12 -16.31
CA LYS A 36 -11.78 -9.69 -17.32
C LYS A 36 -10.31 -9.82 -16.81
N MET A 37 -10.10 -10.62 -15.78
CA MET A 37 -8.76 -10.97 -15.31
C MET A 37 -8.36 -12.29 -15.96
N ASP A 38 -7.13 -12.36 -16.46
CA ASP A 38 -6.55 -13.62 -16.92
C ASP A 38 -6.68 -14.66 -15.81
N TRP A 39 -7.30 -15.79 -16.12
CA TRP A 39 -7.61 -16.82 -15.14
C TRP A 39 -6.34 -17.47 -14.52
N GLN A 40 -5.21 -17.42 -15.22
CA GLN A 40 -3.94 -17.89 -14.68
C GLN A 40 -3.47 -16.98 -13.53
N THR A 41 -3.60 -15.67 -13.70
CA THR A 41 -3.32 -14.68 -12.65
C THR A 41 -4.29 -14.83 -11.48
N ALA A 42 -5.57 -15.13 -11.74
CA ALA A 42 -6.55 -15.37 -10.68
C ALA A 42 -6.19 -16.61 -9.85
N ILE A 43 -5.85 -17.73 -10.48
CA ILE A 43 -5.42 -18.96 -9.80
C ILE A 43 -4.15 -18.71 -8.99
N TYR A 44 -3.17 -18.01 -9.57
CA TYR A 44 -1.94 -17.65 -8.88
C TYR A 44 -2.24 -16.85 -7.59
N ARG A 45 -3.05 -15.81 -7.67
CA ARG A 45 -3.41 -14.97 -6.50
C ARG A 45 -4.13 -15.75 -5.41
N VAL A 46 -5.04 -16.64 -5.79
CA VAL A 46 -5.73 -17.53 -4.84
C VAL A 46 -4.74 -18.47 -4.17
N GLY A 47 -3.90 -19.14 -4.94
CA GLY A 47 -2.87 -20.05 -4.41
C GLY A 47 -1.85 -19.34 -3.53
N SER A 48 -1.41 -18.14 -3.91
CA SER A 48 -0.51 -17.30 -3.14
C SER A 48 -1.16 -16.87 -1.82
N TYR A 49 -2.43 -16.42 -1.84
CA TYR A 49 -3.17 -16.06 -0.62
C TYR A 49 -3.35 -17.24 0.35
N LEU A 50 -3.71 -18.41 -0.16
CA LEU A 50 -3.84 -19.61 0.67
C LEU A 50 -2.49 -19.99 1.29
N ARG A 51 -1.40 -19.95 0.52
CA ARG A 51 -0.04 -20.18 1.04
C ARG A 51 0.31 -19.18 2.13
N HIS A 52 0.02 -17.87 1.91
CA HIS A 52 0.24 -16.84 2.92
C HIS A 52 -0.54 -17.15 4.21
N CYS A 53 -1.83 -17.46 4.11
CA CYS A 53 -2.67 -17.80 5.27
C CYS A 53 -2.13 -19.00 6.07
N LEU A 54 -1.61 -20.04 5.38
CA LEU A 54 -1.05 -21.22 6.02
C LEU A 54 0.33 -20.95 6.66
N THR A 55 1.09 -20.00 6.13
CA THR A 55 2.46 -19.71 6.61
C THR A 55 2.53 -18.48 7.52
N ALA A 56 1.48 -17.69 7.65
CA ALA A 56 1.41 -16.51 8.52
C ALA A 56 1.35 -16.91 10.00
N ARG A 57 2.51 -17.05 10.62
CA ARG A 57 2.67 -17.51 12.01
C ARG A 57 2.69 -16.38 13.05
N HIS A 58 2.95 -15.15 12.62
CA HIS A 58 3.18 -13.99 13.49
C HIS A 58 1.93 -13.13 13.71
N THR A 59 0.77 -13.64 13.31
CA THR A 59 -0.52 -12.95 13.49
C THR A 59 -0.74 -12.66 14.97
N GLY A 60 -0.93 -11.39 15.30
CA GLY A 60 -1.08 -10.95 16.69
C GLY A 60 0.21 -10.60 17.40
N GLY A 61 1.34 -10.59 16.72
CA GLY A 61 2.65 -10.29 17.31
C GLY A 61 3.32 -11.51 17.96
N HIS A 62 2.72 -12.69 17.86
CA HIS A 62 3.35 -13.92 18.39
C HIS A 62 4.68 -14.21 17.69
N GLY A 63 5.74 -14.45 18.47
CA GLY A 63 7.08 -14.75 17.94
C GLY A 63 7.81 -13.54 17.35
N ILE A 64 7.30 -12.33 17.53
CA ILE A 64 8.02 -11.09 17.24
C ILE A 64 8.83 -10.71 18.48
N HIS A 65 10.13 -10.92 18.43
CA HIS A 65 11.03 -10.67 19.56
C HIS A 65 11.57 -9.24 19.64
N SER A 66 11.45 -8.45 18.55
CA SER A 66 11.79 -7.03 18.57
C SER A 66 10.67 -6.24 19.25
N PRO A 67 10.94 -5.52 20.37
CA PRO A 67 9.94 -4.67 21.02
C PRO A 67 9.37 -3.61 20.07
N TYR A 68 10.21 -3.02 19.23
CA TYR A 68 9.83 -2.04 18.23
C TYR A 68 8.82 -2.60 17.21
N LEU A 69 9.11 -3.77 16.62
CA LEU A 69 8.22 -4.40 15.65
C LEU A 69 6.95 -4.94 16.31
N PHE A 70 7.02 -5.35 17.58
CA PHE A 70 5.84 -5.75 18.36
C PHE A 70 4.93 -4.54 18.66
N GLU A 71 5.51 -3.40 19.04
CA GLU A 71 4.76 -2.14 19.20
C GLU A 71 4.11 -1.71 17.88
N TRP A 72 4.82 -1.83 16.76
CA TRP A 72 4.26 -1.56 15.44
C TRP A 72 2.99 -2.39 15.18
N VAL A 73 3.03 -3.71 15.45
CA VAL A 73 1.86 -4.58 15.28
C VAL A 73 0.69 -4.12 16.17
N ARG A 74 0.97 -3.70 17.40
CA ARG A 74 -0.08 -3.25 18.33
C ARG A 74 -0.64 -1.89 18.00
N LEU A 75 0.23 -0.90 17.73
CA LEU A 75 -0.14 0.51 17.66
C LEU A 75 -0.42 1.00 16.24
N VAL A 76 0.04 0.28 15.22
CA VAL A 76 -0.17 0.65 13.81
C VAL A 76 -1.13 -0.33 13.13
N MET A 77 -0.83 -1.61 13.18
CA MET A 77 -1.60 -2.60 12.44
C MET A 77 -2.97 -2.89 13.09
N ARG A 78 -3.00 -3.03 14.42
CA ARG A 78 -4.20 -3.43 15.20
C ARG A 78 -4.92 -2.29 15.89
N ASP A 79 -4.44 -1.07 15.75
CA ASP A 79 -5.13 0.08 16.29
C ASP A 79 -6.45 0.32 15.54
N GLU A 80 -7.56 0.34 16.28
CA GLU A 80 -8.92 0.56 15.76
C GLU A 80 -9.40 2.01 16.00
N HIS A 81 -8.55 2.86 16.59
CA HIS A 81 -8.92 4.25 16.83
C HIS A 81 -9.15 4.99 15.51
N SER A 82 -10.22 5.78 15.49
CA SER A 82 -10.58 6.62 14.35
C SER A 82 -10.09 8.05 14.60
N TYR A 83 -9.41 8.61 13.62
CA TYR A 83 -8.96 10.00 13.64
C TYR A 83 -10.01 10.90 13.01
N TYR A 84 -10.20 12.10 13.58
CA TYR A 84 -11.23 13.05 13.15
C TYR A 84 -11.15 13.40 11.64
N ALA A 85 -9.93 13.47 11.10
CA ALA A 85 -9.73 13.77 9.68
C ALA A 85 -10.27 12.68 8.74
N TRP A 86 -10.36 11.43 9.19
CA TRP A 86 -10.69 10.30 8.33
C TRP A 86 -12.12 10.30 7.81
N GLU A 87 -13.06 10.80 8.58
CA GLU A 87 -14.46 10.92 8.12
C GLU A 87 -14.56 11.82 6.88
N LYS A 88 -13.83 12.94 6.88
CA LYS A 88 -13.80 13.86 5.73
C LYS A 88 -13.13 13.23 4.52
N ILE A 89 -12.06 12.48 4.73
CA ILE A 89 -11.33 11.76 3.64
C ILE A 89 -12.22 10.66 3.04
N GLU A 90 -12.98 9.93 3.87
CA GLU A 90 -13.91 8.91 3.35
C GLU A 90 -15.04 9.52 2.53
N LYS A 91 -15.55 10.71 2.88
CA LYS A 91 -16.51 11.44 2.03
C LYS A 91 -15.91 11.79 0.66
N VAL A 92 -14.61 12.11 0.60
CA VAL A 92 -13.90 12.28 -0.68
C VAL A 92 -13.82 10.96 -1.43
N ARG A 93 -13.47 9.84 -0.77
CA ARG A 93 -13.47 8.50 -1.37
C ARG A 93 -14.82 8.15 -2.00
N GLU A 94 -15.90 8.33 -1.25
CA GLU A 94 -17.27 8.07 -1.74
C GLU A 94 -17.62 8.93 -2.96
N ARG A 95 -17.25 10.22 -2.93
CA ARG A 95 -17.44 11.12 -4.06
C ARG A 95 -16.69 10.64 -5.29
N MET A 96 -15.42 10.19 -5.17
CA MET A 96 -14.64 9.68 -6.29
C MET A 96 -15.24 8.38 -6.87
N LEU A 97 -15.75 7.51 -6.03
CA LEU A 97 -16.43 6.28 -6.47
C LEU A 97 -17.73 6.54 -7.25
N GLY A 98 -18.36 7.69 -7.05
CA GLY A 98 -19.55 8.14 -7.77
C GLY A 98 -19.30 9.14 -8.91
N ASP A 99 -18.06 9.58 -9.10
CA ASP A 99 -17.71 10.64 -10.06
C ASP A 99 -17.73 10.11 -11.50
N THR A 100 -18.65 10.64 -12.31
CA THR A 100 -18.84 10.24 -13.72
C THR A 100 -18.04 11.07 -14.71
N ARG A 101 -17.26 12.07 -14.25
CA ARG A 101 -16.39 12.85 -15.13
C ARG A 101 -15.41 11.93 -15.86
N GLU A 102 -15.19 12.20 -17.14
CA GLU A 102 -14.18 11.52 -17.95
C GLU A 102 -12.93 12.37 -18.04
N VAL A 103 -11.77 11.73 -17.87
CA VAL A 103 -10.45 12.35 -17.97
C VAL A 103 -9.59 11.63 -18.99
N GLU A 104 -8.68 12.37 -19.63
CA GLU A 104 -7.61 11.74 -20.42
C GLU A 104 -6.65 11.06 -19.48
N PHE A 105 -6.58 9.72 -19.55
CA PHE A 105 -5.72 8.90 -18.71
C PHE A 105 -4.46 8.53 -19.48
N VAL A 106 -3.30 8.82 -18.90
CA VAL A 106 -2.00 8.43 -19.42
C VAL A 106 -1.45 7.33 -18.54
N ASP A 107 -1.14 6.16 -19.14
CA ASP A 107 -0.59 5.01 -18.43
C ASP A 107 0.90 4.86 -18.80
N TYR A 108 1.79 5.03 -17.84
CA TYR A 108 3.24 4.88 -18.00
C TYR A 108 3.74 3.47 -17.65
N GLY A 109 2.90 2.47 -17.61
CA GLY A 109 3.36 1.09 -17.45
C GLY A 109 2.72 0.28 -16.34
N ALA A 110 1.65 0.72 -15.71
CA ALA A 110 0.88 -0.08 -14.77
C ALA A 110 0.03 -1.19 -15.45
N GLY A 111 0.25 -1.40 -16.76
CA GLY A 111 -0.06 -2.61 -17.51
C GLY A 111 -1.48 -3.13 -17.43
N ILE A 112 -2.51 -2.32 -17.75
CA ILE A 112 -3.79 -2.86 -18.22
C ILE A 112 -3.95 -2.49 -19.70
N GLY A 113 -3.24 -3.24 -20.52
CA GLY A 113 -3.33 -3.17 -21.96
C GLY A 113 -1.96 -3.31 -22.59
N ASN A 114 -1.49 -4.55 -22.81
CA ASN A 114 -0.54 -4.84 -23.86
C ASN A 114 -1.13 -4.43 -25.20
N ARG A 115 -1.18 -3.13 -25.45
CA ARG A 115 -1.19 -2.58 -26.80
C ARG A 115 0.17 -1.94 -26.95
N GLU A 116 1.12 -2.75 -27.47
CA GLU A 116 2.26 -2.19 -28.18
C GLU A 116 1.67 -1.18 -29.15
N SER A 117 1.87 0.11 -28.89
CA SER A 117 1.61 1.11 -29.90
C SER A 117 2.62 0.84 -30.99
N GLU A 118 2.17 0.67 -32.23
CA GLU A 118 2.99 0.42 -33.42
C GLU A 118 4.12 1.46 -33.61
N ASN A 119 4.21 2.48 -32.76
CA ASN A 119 5.16 3.58 -32.82
C ASN A 119 6.16 3.64 -31.65
N GLY A 120 6.30 2.59 -30.83
CA GLY A 120 7.34 2.55 -29.77
C GLY A 120 7.15 3.54 -28.63
N ASN A 121 6.07 4.31 -28.58
CA ASN A 121 5.74 5.23 -27.49
C ASN A 121 5.08 4.44 -26.34
N ARG A 122 5.70 4.48 -25.15
CA ARG A 122 5.22 3.84 -23.92
C ARG A 122 3.95 4.48 -23.33
N GLU A 123 3.42 5.55 -23.93
CA GLU A 123 2.24 6.27 -23.45
C GLU A 123 0.97 5.73 -24.10
N ALA A 124 0.21 4.90 -23.40
CA ALA A 124 -1.17 4.62 -23.81
C ALA A 124 -2.08 5.72 -23.27
N ARG A 125 -2.71 6.51 -24.17
CA ARG A 125 -3.73 7.50 -23.82
C ARG A 125 -5.11 6.93 -24.03
N ASP A 126 -5.96 7.07 -23.02
CA ASP A 126 -7.32 6.54 -23.00
C ASP A 126 -8.24 7.51 -22.22
N ARG A 127 -9.54 7.51 -22.51
CA ARG A 127 -10.52 8.26 -21.70
C ARG A 127 -11.13 7.33 -20.66
N ARG A 128 -11.00 7.69 -19.39
CA ARG A 128 -11.54 6.90 -18.27
C ARG A 128 -12.42 7.74 -17.38
N LYS A 129 -13.48 7.13 -16.85
CA LYS A 129 -14.29 7.76 -15.80
C LYS A 129 -13.49 7.78 -14.49
N VAL A 130 -13.60 8.87 -13.76
CA VAL A 130 -12.98 8.99 -12.43
C VAL A 130 -13.43 7.87 -11.50
N SER A 131 -14.70 7.48 -11.53
CA SER A 131 -15.24 6.35 -10.76
C SER A 131 -14.59 5.01 -11.10
N ASP A 132 -14.17 4.80 -12.35
CA ASP A 132 -13.52 3.56 -12.76
C ASP A 132 -12.03 3.55 -12.33
N ILE A 133 -11.38 4.71 -12.36
CA ILE A 133 -10.05 4.90 -11.75
C ILE A 133 -10.17 4.62 -10.25
N ALA A 134 -11.13 5.23 -9.55
CA ALA A 134 -11.34 5.07 -8.12
C ALA A 134 -11.53 3.61 -7.70
N LYS A 135 -12.33 2.84 -8.43
CA LYS A 135 -12.60 1.42 -8.13
C LYS A 135 -11.34 0.55 -8.24
N ARG A 136 -10.39 0.93 -9.08
CA ARG A 136 -9.19 0.13 -9.38
C ARG A 136 -7.98 0.54 -8.56
N SER A 137 -7.81 1.84 -8.31
CA SER A 137 -6.57 2.41 -7.75
C SER A 137 -6.69 2.86 -6.29
N LEU A 138 -7.90 3.01 -5.72
CA LEU A 138 -8.00 3.41 -4.34
C LEU A 138 -7.65 2.25 -3.40
N ALA A 139 -6.59 2.42 -2.62
CA ALA A 139 -6.22 1.48 -1.56
C ALA A 139 -7.42 1.23 -0.63
N LYS A 140 -7.59 -0.01 -0.16
CA LYS A 140 -8.67 -0.33 0.79
C LYS A 140 -8.52 0.51 2.04
N LYS A 141 -9.65 0.99 2.59
CA LYS A 141 -9.71 1.85 3.77
C LYS A 141 -8.77 1.42 4.90
N LYS A 142 -8.76 0.13 5.25
CA LYS A 142 -7.92 -0.41 6.32
C LYS A 142 -6.42 -0.20 6.08
N TYR A 143 -5.95 -0.30 4.84
CA TYR A 143 -4.54 -0.13 4.50
C TYR A 143 -4.15 1.36 4.45
N ALA A 144 -5.00 2.22 3.88
CA ALA A 144 -4.77 3.67 3.91
C ALA A 144 -4.72 4.20 5.37
N GLN A 145 -5.60 3.70 6.23
CA GLN A 145 -5.59 4.02 7.66
C GLN A 145 -4.35 3.47 8.37
N MET A 146 -3.88 2.29 8.00
CA MET A 146 -2.65 1.72 8.54
C MET A 146 -1.43 2.54 8.15
N LEU A 147 -1.34 3.01 6.90
CA LEU A 147 -0.27 3.93 6.45
C LEU A 147 -0.30 5.25 7.22
N ALA A 148 -1.49 5.82 7.45
CA ALA A 148 -1.65 7.01 8.28
C ALA A 148 -1.17 6.78 9.71
N ARG A 149 -1.55 5.66 10.35
CA ARG A 149 -1.07 5.30 11.68
C ARG A 149 0.44 5.07 11.73
N LEU A 150 1.02 4.49 10.67
CA LEU A 150 2.48 4.37 10.54
C LEU A 150 3.16 5.74 10.57
N VAL A 151 2.67 6.69 9.77
CA VAL A 151 3.20 8.06 9.75
C VAL A 151 3.06 8.71 11.12
N ASN A 152 1.90 8.59 11.77
CA ASN A 152 1.66 9.13 13.11
C ASN A 152 2.61 8.51 14.16
N TRP A 153 2.77 7.19 14.14
CA TRP A 153 3.60 6.46 15.08
C TRP A 153 5.09 6.82 14.98
N LEU A 154 5.60 7.01 13.75
CA LEU A 154 6.96 7.48 13.52
C LEU A 154 7.15 8.94 13.93
N GLY A 155 6.11 9.78 13.78
CA GLY A 155 6.13 11.20 14.16
C GLY A 155 5.93 11.50 15.64
N ASP A 156 5.56 10.52 16.46
CA ASP A 156 5.21 10.67 17.89
C ASP A 156 6.44 10.96 18.81
N GLY A 157 7.45 11.65 18.28
CA GLY A 157 8.58 12.19 19.05
C GLY A 157 9.56 11.17 19.61
N ARG A 158 9.20 9.90 19.71
CA ARG A 158 10.05 8.82 20.21
C ARG A 158 11.04 8.31 19.17
N LEU A 159 10.70 8.48 17.90
CA LEU A 159 11.41 7.89 16.77
C LEU A 159 11.84 8.93 15.73
N ALA A 160 11.23 10.10 15.75
CA ALA A 160 11.52 11.18 14.81
C ALA A 160 12.95 11.71 15.02
N MET A 161 13.70 11.82 13.93
CA MET A 161 15.02 12.44 13.92
C MET A 161 14.89 13.96 13.85
N GLY A 162 15.69 14.68 14.64
CA GLY A 162 15.75 16.14 14.56
C GLY A 162 14.53 16.86 15.13
N ASP A 163 13.86 17.69 14.34
CA ASP A 163 12.72 18.55 14.75
C ASP A 163 11.36 17.84 14.77
N GLY A 164 11.33 16.53 14.59
CA GLY A 164 10.13 15.70 14.59
C GLY A 164 9.27 15.80 13.31
N ARG A 165 9.78 16.43 12.24
CA ARG A 165 9.11 16.46 10.95
C ARG A 165 9.52 15.27 10.10
N LEU A 166 8.53 14.57 9.56
CA LEU A 166 8.78 13.45 8.66
C LEU A 166 8.77 13.89 7.19
N MET A 167 9.66 13.27 6.42
CA MET A 167 9.63 13.25 4.97
C MET A 167 8.91 11.97 4.53
N VAL A 168 7.69 12.12 4.05
CA VAL A 168 6.85 11.03 3.55
C VAL A 168 6.86 11.06 2.02
N VAL A 169 7.17 9.95 1.39
CA VAL A 169 7.25 9.81 -0.07
C VAL A 169 6.20 8.80 -0.53
N GLU A 170 5.44 9.11 -1.55
CA GLU A 170 4.47 8.21 -2.18
C GLU A 170 4.73 8.14 -3.67
N LEU A 171 4.85 6.95 -4.21
CA LEU A 171 4.94 6.69 -5.65
C LEU A 171 3.62 6.09 -6.11
N GLY A 172 2.85 6.84 -6.91
CA GLY A 172 1.49 6.50 -7.31
C GLY A 172 0.44 7.23 -6.47
N THR A 173 0.22 8.51 -6.77
CA THR A 173 -0.76 9.37 -6.09
C THR A 173 -2.20 8.93 -6.35
N SER A 174 -2.49 8.56 -7.61
CA SER A 174 -3.85 8.35 -8.10
C SER A 174 -4.77 9.53 -7.73
N LEU A 175 -5.94 9.31 -7.18
CA LEU A 175 -6.89 10.36 -6.78
C LEU A 175 -6.54 11.03 -5.43
N GLY A 176 -5.38 10.76 -4.86
CA GLY A 176 -4.81 11.43 -3.70
C GLY A 176 -5.48 11.10 -2.36
N VAL A 177 -6.24 10.01 -2.28
CA VAL A 177 -6.94 9.61 -1.03
C VAL A 177 -5.95 9.06 -0.02
N THR A 178 -5.03 8.18 -0.42
CA THR A 178 -3.99 7.62 0.46
C THR A 178 -3.03 8.71 0.91
N THR A 179 -2.61 9.59 -0.02
CA THR A 179 -1.82 10.78 0.27
C THR A 179 -2.48 11.65 1.34
N ALA A 180 -3.80 11.91 1.21
CA ALA A 180 -4.56 12.69 2.20
C ALA A 180 -4.56 12.05 3.58
N TYR A 181 -4.65 10.72 3.67
CA TYR A 181 -4.56 9.99 4.93
C TYR A 181 -3.22 10.21 5.63
N MET A 182 -2.11 10.07 4.90
CA MET A 182 -0.77 10.25 5.44
C MET A 182 -0.50 11.72 5.81
N ALA A 183 -0.88 12.66 4.94
CA ALA A 183 -0.64 14.10 5.15
C ALA A 183 -1.45 14.71 6.29
N ALA A 184 -2.64 14.14 6.58
CA ALA A 184 -3.52 14.63 7.64
C ALA A 184 -3.03 14.31 9.06
N MET A 185 -2.02 13.44 9.22
CA MET A 185 -1.53 13.02 10.54
C MET A 185 -0.79 14.15 11.26
N ASP A 186 0.09 14.85 10.56
CA ASP A 186 0.74 16.05 11.08
C ASP A 186 1.02 17.03 9.94
N LYS A 187 0.47 18.23 10.03
CA LYS A 187 0.67 19.32 9.04
C LYS A 187 2.11 19.81 8.93
N ARG A 188 2.97 19.47 9.89
CA ARG A 188 4.40 19.79 9.88
C ARG A 188 5.19 18.85 8.98
N ASN A 189 4.70 17.63 8.76
CA ASN A 189 5.32 16.68 7.85
C ASN A 189 5.31 17.21 6.42
N LYS A 190 6.30 16.83 5.63
CA LYS A 190 6.32 17.07 4.19
C LYS A 190 5.97 15.77 3.48
N VAL A 191 4.91 15.79 2.68
CA VAL A 191 4.52 14.65 1.83
C VAL A 191 4.88 15.00 0.40
N ILE A 192 5.76 14.23 -0.22
CA ILE A 192 6.06 14.30 -1.65
C ILE A 192 5.39 13.10 -2.31
N THR A 193 4.53 13.36 -3.30
CA THR A 193 3.84 12.30 -4.02
C THR A 193 4.03 12.46 -5.52
N TYR A 194 4.14 11.34 -6.22
CA TYR A 194 4.43 11.30 -7.66
C TYR A 194 3.27 10.67 -8.41
N GLU A 195 2.78 11.35 -9.46
CA GLU A 195 1.68 10.89 -10.31
C GLU A 195 2.05 11.03 -11.80
N GLY A 196 1.95 9.92 -12.53
CA GLY A 196 2.23 9.90 -13.96
C GLY A 196 1.21 10.72 -14.76
N CYS A 197 -0.08 10.57 -14.46
CA CYS A 197 -1.16 11.16 -15.24
C CYS A 197 -1.51 12.58 -14.77
N PRO A 198 -1.28 13.64 -15.59
CA PRO A 198 -1.57 15.02 -15.20
C PRO A 198 -3.04 15.25 -14.82
N ALA A 199 -3.98 14.67 -15.57
CA ALA A 199 -5.41 14.84 -15.31
C ALA A 199 -5.85 14.21 -13.97
N VAL A 200 -5.24 13.08 -13.58
CA VAL A 200 -5.47 12.43 -12.30
C VAL A 200 -4.86 13.24 -11.16
N ALA A 201 -3.66 13.77 -11.35
CA ALA A 201 -2.99 14.64 -10.38
C ALA A 201 -3.80 15.91 -10.07
N GLU A 202 -4.45 16.51 -11.08
CA GLU A 202 -5.31 17.68 -10.84
C GLU A 202 -6.53 17.32 -9.97
N ILE A 203 -7.15 16.16 -10.18
CA ILE A 203 -8.24 15.68 -9.31
C ILE A 203 -7.74 15.47 -7.87
N ALA A 204 -6.54 14.91 -7.70
CA ALA A 204 -5.95 14.74 -6.37
C ALA A 204 -5.75 16.09 -5.68
N LYS A 205 -5.24 17.11 -6.39
CA LYS A 205 -5.08 18.47 -5.88
C LYS A 205 -6.43 19.13 -5.51
N GLU A 206 -7.49 18.92 -6.32
CA GLU A 206 -8.85 19.35 -5.99
C GLU A 206 -9.33 18.71 -4.67
N ASN A 207 -9.07 17.41 -4.47
CA ASN A 207 -9.42 16.69 -3.27
C ASN A 207 -8.71 17.24 -2.04
N TRP A 208 -7.39 17.46 -2.10
CA TRP A 208 -6.62 18.03 -0.99
C TRP A 208 -7.02 19.45 -0.65
N LYS A 209 -7.31 20.27 -1.67
CA LYS A 209 -7.84 21.62 -1.48
C LYS A 209 -9.17 21.60 -0.74
N ALA A 210 -10.09 20.70 -1.12
CA ALA A 210 -11.37 20.53 -0.44
C ALA A 210 -11.23 20.06 1.02
N LEU A 211 -10.18 19.28 1.32
CA LEU A 211 -9.83 18.83 2.67
C LEU A 211 -9.03 19.87 3.48
N GLY A 212 -8.55 20.95 2.86
CA GLY A 212 -7.70 21.95 3.50
C GLY A 212 -6.27 21.47 3.81
N ILE A 213 -5.79 20.40 3.14
CA ILE A 213 -4.46 19.84 3.30
C ILE A 213 -3.47 20.65 2.43
N LYS A 214 -2.35 21.11 3.01
CA LYS A 214 -1.41 22.02 2.34
C LYS A 214 0.04 21.54 2.34
N ASN A 215 0.34 20.47 3.05
CA ASN A 215 1.69 19.92 3.23
C ASN A 215 2.04 18.82 2.23
N ILE A 216 1.42 18.85 1.05
CA ILE A 216 1.64 17.90 -0.05
C ILE A 216 2.31 18.63 -1.22
N ASP A 217 3.40 18.04 -1.71
CA ASP A 217 4.11 18.44 -2.94
C ASP A 217 3.90 17.34 -3.98
N CYS A 218 3.06 17.62 -4.99
CA CYS A 218 2.72 16.66 -6.03
C CYS A 218 3.59 16.87 -7.26
N ARG A 219 4.41 15.88 -7.57
CA ARG A 219 5.26 15.83 -8.76
C ARG A 219 4.53 15.08 -9.88
N VAL A 220 4.42 15.71 -11.04
CA VAL A 220 3.64 15.17 -12.16
C VAL A 220 4.55 14.78 -13.30
N GLY A 221 4.39 13.57 -13.81
CA GLY A 221 5.15 13.02 -14.93
C GLY A 221 5.60 11.59 -14.68
N GLU A 222 6.29 11.00 -15.67
CA GLU A 222 6.82 9.65 -15.55
C GLU A 222 7.77 9.54 -14.34
N ILE A 223 7.53 8.55 -13.49
CA ILE A 223 8.34 8.31 -12.29
C ILE A 223 9.60 7.54 -12.72
N THR A 224 10.76 8.18 -12.59
CA THR A 224 12.06 7.58 -12.91
C THR A 224 12.96 7.53 -11.69
N ALA A 225 13.92 6.59 -11.68
CA ALA A 225 14.92 6.49 -10.62
C ALA A 225 15.75 7.79 -10.50
N ASP A 226 16.15 8.38 -11.63
CA ASP A 226 16.93 9.63 -11.67
C ASP A 226 16.15 10.82 -11.08
N MET A 227 14.82 10.87 -11.30
CA MET A 227 13.96 11.89 -10.71
C MET A 227 13.92 11.74 -9.19
N LEU A 228 13.73 10.53 -8.70
CA LEU A 228 13.69 10.25 -7.27
C LEU A 228 15.03 10.57 -6.60
N ASP A 229 16.15 10.18 -7.22
CA ASP A 229 17.48 10.44 -6.67
C ASP A 229 17.78 11.94 -6.54
N ARG A 230 17.39 12.73 -7.55
CA ARG A 230 17.57 14.17 -7.56
C ARG A 230 16.67 14.90 -6.58
N ASP A 231 15.41 14.44 -6.42
CA ASP A 231 14.37 15.15 -5.67
C ASP A 231 14.40 14.84 -4.16
N LEU A 232 15.03 13.71 -3.76
CA LEU A 232 14.98 13.19 -2.41
C LEU A 232 16.36 13.18 -1.76
N GLU A 233 16.49 13.87 -0.63
CA GLU A 233 17.71 13.83 0.22
C GLU A 233 17.56 12.82 1.36
N ARG A 234 16.36 12.67 1.91
CA ARG A 234 16.03 11.81 3.05
C ARG A 234 14.63 11.24 2.87
N VAL A 235 14.41 10.05 3.39
CA VAL A 235 13.10 9.40 3.44
C VAL A 235 12.87 8.82 4.84
N ASP A 236 11.79 9.23 5.50
CA ASP A 236 11.36 8.62 6.77
C ASP A 236 10.33 7.53 6.52
N VAL A 237 9.37 7.79 5.64
CA VAL A 237 8.38 6.81 5.17
C VAL A 237 8.30 6.86 3.66
N ALA A 238 8.39 5.73 2.99
CA ALA A 238 8.06 5.62 1.57
C ALA A 238 6.92 4.61 1.36
N PHE A 239 6.01 4.93 0.45
CA PHE A 239 4.98 4.02 -0.05
C PHE A 239 5.12 3.87 -1.56
N ILE A 240 5.46 2.66 -2.02
CA ILE A 240 5.63 2.31 -3.44
C ILE A 240 4.34 1.64 -3.90
N ASP A 241 3.50 2.38 -4.61
CA ASP A 241 2.23 1.95 -5.22
C ASP A 241 2.19 2.36 -6.71
N ALA A 242 3.30 2.16 -7.40
CA ALA A 242 3.45 2.51 -8.80
C ALA A 242 4.13 1.40 -9.58
N ASN A 243 3.75 1.28 -10.87
CA ASN A 243 4.45 0.46 -11.86
C ASN A 243 4.64 -1.03 -11.49
N HIS A 244 3.70 -1.68 -10.86
CA HIS A 244 3.68 -3.07 -10.35
C HIS A 244 4.41 -4.12 -11.25
N THR A 245 5.65 -3.79 -11.65
CA THR A 245 6.59 -4.64 -12.40
C THR A 245 7.84 -4.89 -11.57
N TYR A 246 8.52 -6.00 -11.83
CA TYR A 246 9.78 -6.33 -11.18
C TYR A 246 10.81 -5.20 -11.34
N THR A 247 11.04 -4.74 -12.57
CA THR A 247 12.07 -3.73 -12.87
C THR A 247 11.77 -2.38 -12.22
N GLY A 248 10.52 -1.90 -12.31
CA GLY A 248 10.11 -0.63 -11.72
C GLY A 248 10.21 -0.65 -10.20
N THR A 249 9.64 -1.67 -9.56
CA THR A 249 9.66 -1.80 -8.09
C THR A 249 11.10 -1.88 -7.55
N ARG A 250 11.98 -2.66 -8.21
CA ARG A 250 13.39 -2.76 -7.82
C ARG A 250 14.15 -1.45 -8.00
N ALA A 251 13.91 -0.75 -9.12
CA ALA A 251 14.55 0.55 -9.38
C ALA A 251 14.15 1.59 -8.32
N TYR A 252 12.86 1.70 -8.01
CA TYR A 252 12.37 2.62 -6.97
C TYR A 252 12.90 2.26 -5.59
N PHE A 253 12.83 0.98 -5.22
CA PHE A 253 13.36 0.52 -3.94
C PHE A 253 14.84 0.85 -3.79
N ASN A 254 15.67 0.61 -4.82
CA ASN A 254 17.10 0.87 -4.76
C ASN A 254 17.40 2.34 -4.46
N VAL A 255 16.76 3.29 -5.15
CA VAL A 255 16.97 4.72 -4.90
C VAL A 255 16.49 5.10 -3.50
N LEU A 256 15.30 4.66 -3.11
CA LEU A 256 14.74 4.99 -1.79
C LEU A 256 15.61 4.42 -0.66
N ALA A 257 16.15 3.21 -0.82
CA ALA A 257 17.00 2.56 0.17
C ALA A 257 18.38 3.24 0.37
N GLU A 258 18.81 4.12 -0.53
CA GLU A 258 19.97 4.99 -0.33
C GLU A 258 19.64 6.25 0.48
N LYS A 259 18.37 6.59 0.64
CA LYS A 259 17.90 7.80 1.31
C LYS A 259 17.32 7.56 2.70
N VAL A 260 17.29 6.29 3.15
CA VAL A 260 16.73 5.91 4.46
C VAL A 260 17.73 6.05 5.59
N HIS A 261 17.21 6.11 6.80
CA HIS A 261 17.96 6.01 8.06
C HIS A 261 17.42 4.82 8.90
N PRO A 262 18.04 4.47 10.03
CA PRO A 262 17.65 3.27 10.78
C PRO A 262 16.18 3.19 11.20
N LYS A 263 15.50 4.32 11.37
CA LYS A 263 14.07 4.35 11.75
C LYS A 263 13.12 4.51 10.57
N SER A 264 13.63 4.59 9.35
CA SER A 264 12.80 4.66 8.13
C SER A 264 12.02 3.36 7.89
N VAL A 265 10.88 3.51 7.22
CA VAL A 265 10.08 2.37 6.76
C VAL A 265 9.73 2.56 5.29
N ILE A 266 10.03 1.57 4.45
CA ILE A 266 9.52 1.50 3.07
C ILE A 266 8.38 0.49 3.04
N VAL A 267 7.26 0.88 2.47
CA VAL A 267 6.10 0.02 2.24
C VAL A 267 5.96 -0.21 0.74
N VAL A 268 5.87 -1.45 0.33
CA VAL A 268 5.69 -1.85 -1.08
C VAL A 268 4.30 -2.46 -1.21
N ASP A 269 3.46 -1.90 -2.07
CA ASP A 269 2.11 -2.45 -2.32
C ASP A 269 2.14 -3.61 -3.32
N ASP A 270 1.08 -4.40 -3.29
CA ASP A 270 0.82 -5.49 -4.23
C ASP A 270 1.96 -6.53 -4.39
N ILE A 271 2.70 -6.82 -3.30
CA ILE A 271 3.88 -7.73 -3.30
C ILE A 271 3.58 -9.15 -3.80
N HIS A 272 2.31 -9.58 -3.80
CA HIS A 272 1.84 -10.85 -4.32
C HIS A 272 0.87 -10.69 -5.50
N TYR A 273 0.90 -9.54 -6.20
CA TYR A 273 0.02 -9.28 -7.35
C TYR A 273 0.24 -10.29 -8.49
N ASN A 274 1.51 -10.55 -8.81
CA ASN A 274 1.95 -11.51 -9.82
C ASN A 274 3.33 -12.09 -9.45
N LYS A 275 3.83 -13.01 -10.26
CA LYS A 275 5.15 -13.66 -10.03
C LYS A 275 6.33 -12.69 -10.09
N GLU A 276 6.24 -11.63 -10.90
CA GLU A 276 7.29 -10.61 -11.00
C GLU A 276 7.36 -9.78 -9.72
N MET A 277 6.23 -9.38 -9.17
CA MET A 277 6.17 -8.67 -7.90
C MET A 277 6.61 -9.55 -6.74
N GLU A 278 6.22 -10.84 -6.72
CA GLU A 278 6.71 -11.78 -5.70
C GLU A 278 8.24 -11.94 -5.76
N LYS A 279 8.81 -11.99 -6.98
CA LYS A 279 10.26 -12.01 -7.17
C LYS A 279 10.93 -10.73 -6.68
N ALA A 280 10.38 -9.56 -7.05
CA ALA A 280 10.90 -8.28 -6.58
C ALA A 280 10.87 -8.19 -5.05
N TRP A 281 9.78 -8.61 -4.42
CA TRP A 281 9.64 -8.65 -2.97
C TRP A 281 10.67 -9.58 -2.31
N HIS A 282 10.88 -10.77 -2.86
CA HIS A 282 11.87 -11.72 -2.34
C HIS A 282 13.29 -11.13 -2.36
N GLU A 283 13.68 -10.51 -3.47
CA GLU A 283 15.00 -9.87 -3.58
C GLU A 283 15.13 -8.62 -2.68
N ILE A 284 14.02 -7.91 -2.39
CA ILE A 284 14.01 -6.83 -1.38
C ILE A 284 14.26 -7.41 0.02
N CYS A 285 13.63 -8.53 0.37
CA CYS A 285 13.87 -9.19 1.64
C CYS A 285 15.33 -9.66 1.82
N GLU A 286 15.99 -10.05 0.74
CA GLU A 286 17.39 -10.51 0.74
C GLU A 286 18.42 -9.37 0.70
N ASP A 287 18.00 -8.14 0.39
CA ASP A 287 18.90 -6.99 0.31
C ASP A 287 19.69 -6.78 1.62
N GLU A 288 20.99 -6.53 1.51
CA GLU A 288 21.88 -6.39 2.67
C GLU A 288 21.58 -5.18 3.55
N ARG A 289 20.95 -4.14 2.98
CA ARG A 289 20.51 -2.94 3.70
C ARG A 289 19.31 -3.22 4.59
N VAL A 290 18.53 -4.26 4.27
CA VAL A 290 17.29 -4.62 4.96
C VAL A 290 17.59 -5.47 6.18
N THR A 291 16.99 -5.11 7.32
CA THR A 291 17.15 -5.85 8.57
C THR A 291 15.95 -6.70 8.93
N SER A 292 14.75 -6.21 8.68
CA SER A 292 13.53 -6.99 8.92
C SER A 292 12.47 -6.65 7.88
N THR A 293 11.60 -7.61 7.61
CA THR A 293 10.43 -7.39 6.73
C THR A 293 9.15 -7.89 7.37
N MET A 294 8.01 -7.32 6.97
CA MET A 294 6.69 -7.80 7.30
C MET A 294 5.86 -7.98 6.04
N ASP A 295 5.51 -9.21 5.71
CA ASP A 295 4.62 -9.58 4.62
C ASP A 295 3.18 -9.63 5.15
N LEU A 296 2.34 -8.67 4.72
CA LEU A 296 0.91 -8.58 5.06
C LEU A 296 0.01 -9.09 3.91
N TYR A 297 0.57 -9.78 2.95
CA TYR A 297 -0.01 -10.23 1.69
C TYR A 297 -0.26 -9.08 0.68
N GLN A 298 -1.07 -8.09 1.02
CA GLN A 298 -1.36 -6.95 0.13
C GLN A 298 -0.13 -6.05 0.00
N MET A 299 0.57 -5.83 1.10
CA MET A 299 1.76 -4.99 1.13
C MET A 299 2.85 -5.58 2.00
N GLY A 300 4.08 -5.22 1.69
CA GLY A 300 5.26 -5.55 2.47
C GLY A 300 5.87 -4.31 3.12
N LEU A 301 6.31 -4.44 4.36
CA LEU A 301 7.05 -3.41 5.06
C LEU A 301 8.50 -3.80 5.21
N VAL A 302 9.39 -2.83 5.03
CA VAL A 302 10.85 -3.00 5.06
C VAL A 302 11.44 -2.07 6.12
N PHE A 303 12.27 -2.62 6.99
CA PHE A 303 12.91 -1.93 8.11
C PHE A 303 14.44 -1.99 7.97
N PHE A 304 15.15 -0.95 8.48
CA PHE A 304 16.58 -0.72 8.24
C PHE A 304 17.43 -0.60 9.52
N ASP A 305 16.84 -0.77 10.70
CA ASP A 305 17.57 -0.63 11.96
C ASP A 305 18.49 -1.83 12.20
N LYS A 306 19.79 -1.60 12.11
CA LYS A 306 20.84 -2.63 12.27
C LYS A 306 20.94 -3.21 13.67
N ASP A 307 20.30 -2.59 14.66
CA ASP A 307 20.20 -3.13 16.00
C ASP A 307 19.22 -4.31 16.09
N TYR A 308 18.46 -4.55 15.02
CA TYR A 308 17.53 -5.68 14.94
C TYR A 308 18.13 -6.85 14.15
N TRP A 309 17.78 -8.05 14.58
CA TRP A 309 18.19 -9.27 13.89
C TRP A 309 17.47 -9.38 12.55
N LYS A 310 18.19 -9.76 11.49
CA LYS A 310 17.59 -9.99 10.19
C LYS A 310 16.52 -11.06 10.28
N ARG A 311 15.26 -10.70 10.01
CA ARG A 311 14.13 -11.60 10.11
C ARG A 311 12.93 -11.15 9.27
N ASP A 312 12.31 -12.14 8.62
CA ASP A 312 11.10 -11.95 7.84
C ASP A 312 9.89 -12.47 8.61
N TYR A 313 8.86 -11.62 8.71
CA TYR A 313 7.63 -11.94 9.40
C TYR A 313 6.48 -12.02 8.40
N ARG A 314 5.64 -13.06 8.49
CA ARG A 314 4.37 -13.16 7.76
C ARG A 314 3.22 -12.99 8.72
N ILE A 315 2.37 -12.01 8.44
CA ILE A 315 1.30 -11.58 9.34
C ILE A 315 -0.01 -11.54 8.56
N ARG A 316 -1.03 -12.19 9.09
CA ARG A 316 -2.38 -12.08 8.53
C ARG A 316 -3.10 -10.87 9.15
N VAL A 317 -3.58 -9.96 8.29
CA VAL A 317 -4.29 -8.71 8.62
C VAL A 317 -5.80 -8.89 8.48
#